data_f09e7d64159c0c50b72c97d898a3648c
#
_entry.id   f09e7d64159c0c50b72c97d898a3648c
#
_cell.length_a   1.000
_cell.length_b   1.000
_cell.length_c   1.000
_cell.angle_alpha   90.00
_cell.angle_beta   90.00
_cell.angle_gamma   90.00
#
_symmetry.space_group_name_H-M   'P 1'
#
loop_
_entity.id
_entity.type
_entity.pdbx_description
1 polymer ?
#
loop_
_entity_poly.entity_id
_entity_poly.type
_entity_poly.pdbx_seq_one_letter_code
_entity_poly.pdbx_strand_id
1 'polypeptide(L)'
;MDSKTGVYICSGCDIDQAMDVEELVKVASKECKVPVSKTHPVLCSEEGVKLLHEDREKEGVNRFMIAACSQRFHETTFDMGEENIVVRAPIREYVAWTQKTRDESGEVDEDTQLAGEEYIQMYTAKLKKHGIPQPFEQDTSKKLLVIGGGVSGMTAATEAANAGYSVDLVEKKGHLGGFCLDEHKLIPSRAPFSEPEINYVSAIVSAIEENELIKVHTSSFVNSISGQPGEFQVKLNQQGKTEKFKCGAVIMATGSQPYDTAKLSHLGINYDNVVSSAEFEQMAKSENILRKDGKPALNVGFIQ
;
A
#
# COMPACT_ATOMS: atom_id res chain seq x y z
N MET A 1 -14.76 -31.36 0.37
CA MET A 1 -15.53 -31.54 -0.89
C MET A 1 -14.64 -32.27 -1.88
N ASP A 2 -15.18 -33.25 -2.59
CA ASP A 2 -14.44 -33.92 -3.66
C ASP A 2 -14.13 -32.89 -4.76
N SER A 3 -12.90 -32.93 -5.29
CA SER A 3 -12.48 -31.95 -6.30
C SER A 3 -12.99 -32.36 -7.68
N LYS A 4 -13.86 -31.53 -8.27
CA LYS A 4 -14.33 -31.72 -9.63
C LYS A 4 -13.81 -30.62 -10.54
N THR A 5 -13.10 -31.01 -11.60
CA THR A 5 -12.43 -30.10 -12.53
C THR A 5 -13.29 -29.86 -13.77
N GLY A 6 -13.42 -28.60 -14.16
CA GLY A 6 -13.97 -28.18 -15.44
C GLY A 6 -12.93 -27.42 -16.27
N VAL A 7 -12.88 -27.70 -17.56
CA VAL A 7 -12.07 -26.99 -18.56
C VAL A 7 -12.99 -26.28 -19.53
N TYR A 8 -12.80 -24.98 -19.66
CA TYR A 8 -13.62 -24.11 -20.49
C TYR A 8 -12.73 -23.38 -21.49
N ILE A 9 -13.00 -23.60 -22.76
CA ILE A 9 -12.16 -23.10 -23.86
C ILE A 9 -12.95 -22.03 -24.61
N CYS A 10 -12.37 -20.84 -24.69
CA CYS A 10 -12.91 -19.75 -25.49
C CYS A 10 -12.56 -19.96 -26.96
N SER A 11 -13.53 -19.86 -27.87
CA SER A 11 -13.27 -19.90 -29.29
C SER A 11 -13.21 -18.51 -29.94
N GLY A 12 -13.52 -17.45 -29.21
CA GLY A 12 -13.43 -16.07 -29.71
C GLY A 12 -12.06 -15.46 -29.71
N CYS A 13 -11.98 -14.22 -30.17
CA CYS A 13 -10.74 -13.44 -30.21
C CYS A 13 -9.60 -14.13 -30.98
N ASP A 14 -9.93 -14.66 -32.18
CA ASP A 14 -9.04 -15.34 -33.12
C ASP A 14 -8.51 -16.71 -32.66
N ILE A 15 -8.98 -17.22 -31.54
CA ILE A 15 -8.53 -18.53 -31.03
C ILE A 15 -8.95 -19.66 -31.99
N ASP A 16 -10.22 -19.65 -32.48
CA ASP A 16 -10.73 -20.64 -33.43
C ASP A 16 -10.13 -20.50 -34.84
N GLN A 17 -9.60 -19.33 -35.17
CA GLN A 17 -8.86 -19.15 -36.41
C GLN A 17 -7.44 -19.73 -36.35
N ALA A 18 -6.87 -19.80 -35.14
CA ALA A 18 -5.52 -20.28 -34.94
C ALA A 18 -5.44 -21.77 -34.57
N MET A 19 -6.49 -22.34 -33.95
CA MET A 19 -6.48 -23.69 -33.41
C MET A 19 -7.82 -24.38 -33.62
N ASP A 20 -7.82 -25.70 -33.77
CA ASP A 20 -9.04 -26.51 -33.66
C ASP A 20 -9.45 -26.67 -32.19
N VAL A 21 -10.45 -25.89 -31.80
CA VAL A 21 -10.94 -25.83 -30.41
C VAL A 21 -11.59 -27.15 -29.97
N GLU A 22 -12.21 -27.90 -30.90
CA GLU A 22 -12.80 -29.20 -30.60
C GLU A 22 -11.72 -30.25 -30.29
N GLU A 23 -10.57 -30.16 -30.94
CA GLU A 23 -9.42 -31.02 -30.59
C GLU A 23 -8.88 -30.69 -29.20
N LEU A 24 -8.79 -29.39 -28.83
CA LEU A 24 -8.44 -28.98 -27.46
C LEU A 24 -9.41 -29.55 -26.41
N VAL A 25 -10.72 -29.63 -26.72
CA VAL A 25 -11.71 -30.29 -25.84
C VAL A 25 -11.42 -31.77 -25.69
N LYS A 26 -11.04 -32.46 -26.79
CA LYS A 26 -10.69 -33.89 -26.74
C LYS A 26 -9.45 -34.12 -25.90
N VAL A 27 -8.43 -33.29 -26.03
CA VAL A 27 -7.23 -33.33 -25.15
C VAL A 27 -7.61 -33.17 -23.68
N ALA A 28 -8.44 -32.17 -23.34
CA ALA A 28 -8.92 -31.98 -21.98
C ALA A 28 -9.69 -33.19 -21.43
N SER A 29 -10.63 -33.71 -22.22
CA SER A 29 -11.52 -34.79 -21.77
C SER A 29 -10.87 -36.16 -21.78
N LYS A 30 -10.16 -36.53 -22.85
CA LYS A 30 -9.59 -37.88 -23.05
C LYS A 30 -8.22 -38.03 -22.45
N GLU A 31 -7.31 -37.11 -22.74
CA GLU A 31 -5.93 -37.22 -22.26
C GLU A 31 -5.79 -36.72 -20.83
N CYS A 32 -6.33 -35.54 -20.53
CA CYS A 32 -6.29 -34.98 -19.19
C CYS A 32 -7.36 -35.58 -18.26
N LYS A 33 -8.30 -36.38 -18.79
CA LYS A 33 -9.41 -37.04 -18.04
C LYS A 33 -10.19 -36.04 -17.18
N VAL A 34 -10.54 -34.90 -17.77
CA VAL A 34 -11.35 -33.88 -17.11
C VAL A 34 -12.83 -34.23 -17.29
N PRO A 35 -13.62 -34.26 -16.19
CA PRO A 35 -15.01 -34.69 -16.24
C PRO A 35 -15.95 -33.70 -16.96
N VAL A 36 -15.60 -32.40 -16.96
CA VAL A 36 -16.37 -31.36 -17.65
C VAL A 36 -15.43 -30.59 -18.57
N SER A 37 -15.69 -30.62 -19.87
CA SER A 37 -14.91 -29.87 -20.86
C SER A 37 -15.87 -29.27 -21.89
N LYS A 38 -15.88 -27.93 -22.00
CA LYS A 38 -16.83 -27.17 -22.82
C LYS A 38 -16.16 -26.02 -23.56
N THR A 39 -16.76 -25.66 -24.71
CA THR A 39 -16.39 -24.48 -25.47
C THR A 39 -17.45 -23.40 -25.36
N HIS A 40 -17.06 -22.15 -25.57
CA HIS A 40 -17.98 -21.04 -25.70
C HIS A 40 -17.37 -19.94 -26.58
N PRO A 41 -18.13 -19.32 -27.50
CA PRO A 41 -17.61 -18.28 -28.40
C PRO A 41 -17.01 -17.07 -27.66
N VAL A 42 -17.60 -16.67 -26.54
CA VAL A 42 -17.15 -15.52 -25.75
C VAL A 42 -17.34 -15.85 -24.27
N LEU A 43 -16.37 -16.55 -23.65
CA LEU A 43 -16.46 -16.95 -22.24
C LEU A 43 -16.60 -15.76 -21.25
N CYS A 44 -16.12 -14.57 -21.63
CA CYS A 44 -16.24 -13.37 -20.81
C CYS A 44 -17.58 -12.63 -20.97
N SER A 45 -18.50 -13.13 -21.80
CA SER A 45 -19.88 -12.62 -21.88
C SER A 45 -20.71 -13.06 -20.68
N GLU A 46 -21.87 -12.45 -20.49
CA GLU A 46 -22.82 -12.86 -19.44
C GLU A 46 -23.22 -14.32 -19.58
N GLU A 47 -23.47 -14.80 -20.80
CA GLU A 47 -23.79 -16.19 -21.07
C GLU A 47 -22.62 -17.14 -20.77
N GLY A 48 -21.40 -16.73 -21.13
CA GLY A 48 -20.19 -17.53 -20.84
C GLY A 48 -19.94 -17.66 -19.36
N VAL A 49 -20.04 -16.57 -18.60
CA VAL A 49 -19.89 -16.58 -17.14
C VAL A 49 -21.03 -17.37 -16.48
N LYS A 50 -22.27 -17.24 -16.98
CA LYS A 50 -23.41 -18.00 -16.49
C LYS A 50 -23.19 -19.50 -16.67
N LEU A 51 -22.63 -19.94 -17.79
CA LEU A 51 -22.28 -21.36 -18.02
C LEU A 51 -21.36 -21.89 -16.91
N LEU A 52 -20.36 -21.11 -16.50
CA LEU A 52 -19.45 -21.51 -15.42
C LEU A 52 -20.19 -21.64 -14.08
N HIS A 53 -21.06 -20.69 -13.75
CA HIS A 53 -21.87 -20.74 -12.54
C HIS A 53 -22.86 -21.91 -12.54
N GLU A 54 -23.49 -22.19 -13.67
CA GLU A 54 -24.38 -23.31 -13.81
C GLU A 54 -23.68 -24.66 -13.59
N ASP A 55 -22.46 -24.82 -14.12
CA ASP A 55 -21.68 -26.04 -13.92
C ASP A 55 -21.15 -26.15 -12.48
N ARG A 56 -20.87 -25.03 -11.82
CA ARG A 56 -20.59 -25.05 -10.39
C ARG A 56 -21.78 -25.59 -9.59
N GLU A 57 -22.98 -25.10 -9.88
CA GLU A 57 -24.18 -25.42 -9.11
C GLU A 57 -24.73 -26.81 -9.45
N LYS A 58 -24.81 -27.15 -10.75
CA LYS A 58 -25.45 -28.38 -11.22
C LYS A 58 -24.51 -29.58 -11.26
N GLU A 59 -23.26 -29.33 -11.69
CA GLU A 59 -22.26 -30.36 -11.87
C GLU A 59 -21.30 -30.48 -10.68
N GLY A 60 -21.31 -29.53 -9.76
CA GLY A 60 -20.39 -29.49 -8.61
C GLY A 60 -18.94 -29.19 -9.00
N VAL A 61 -18.71 -28.49 -10.11
CA VAL A 61 -17.38 -28.04 -10.52
C VAL A 61 -16.87 -27.01 -9.50
N ASN A 62 -15.70 -27.26 -8.92
CA ASN A 62 -15.05 -26.36 -7.97
C ASN A 62 -13.60 -26.03 -8.34
N ARG A 63 -13.14 -26.55 -9.48
CA ARG A 63 -11.83 -26.28 -10.08
C ARG A 63 -12.01 -25.92 -11.54
N PHE A 64 -11.75 -24.67 -11.89
CA PHE A 64 -12.01 -24.12 -13.22
C PHE A 64 -10.69 -23.81 -13.95
N MET A 65 -10.48 -24.40 -15.11
CA MET A 65 -9.44 -23.98 -16.04
C MET A 65 -10.11 -23.21 -17.18
N ILE A 66 -9.76 -21.95 -17.33
CA ILE A 66 -10.26 -21.06 -18.39
C ILE A 66 -9.15 -20.90 -19.44
N ALA A 67 -9.27 -21.62 -20.54
CA ALA A 67 -8.39 -21.50 -21.69
C ALA A 67 -8.91 -20.39 -22.62
N ALA A 68 -8.37 -19.20 -22.49
CA ALA A 68 -8.84 -17.97 -23.14
C ALA A 68 -7.75 -16.91 -23.17
N CYS A 69 -8.10 -15.67 -22.84
CA CYS A 69 -7.21 -14.55 -22.66
C CYS A 69 -6.40 -14.64 -21.35
N SER A 70 -5.33 -13.88 -21.27
CA SER A 70 -4.47 -13.76 -20.09
C SER A 70 -5.26 -13.38 -18.83
N GLN A 71 -4.78 -13.86 -17.68
CA GLN A 71 -5.33 -13.49 -16.36
C GLN A 71 -5.24 -11.99 -16.04
N ARG A 72 -4.39 -11.24 -16.75
CA ARG A 72 -4.27 -9.77 -16.61
C ARG A 72 -5.40 -9.02 -17.30
N PHE A 73 -6.18 -9.71 -18.14
CA PHE A 73 -7.34 -9.15 -18.84
C PHE A 73 -8.62 -9.75 -18.25
N HIS A 74 -9.63 -8.95 -18.00
CA HIS A 74 -10.85 -9.38 -17.31
C HIS A 74 -10.55 -10.12 -15.99
N GLU A 75 -9.80 -9.48 -15.09
CA GLU A 75 -9.32 -10.09 -13.84
C GLU A 75 -10.47 -10.60 -12.96
N THR A 76 -11.51 -9.79 -12.79
CA THR A 76 -12.65 -10.10 -11.93
C THR A 76 -13.76 -10.90 -12.58
N THR A 77 -13.79 -10.99 -13.93
CA THR A 77 -14.89 -11.61 -14.67
C THR A 77 -15.07 -13.09 -14.34
N PHE A 78 -13.98 -13.79 -14.04
CA PHE A 78 -13.98 -15.22 -13.74
C PHE A 78 -13.78 -15.51 -12.26
N ASP A 79 -14.20 -14.60 -11.40
CA ASP A 79 -14.21 -14.85 -9.96
C ASP A 79 -15.34 -15.83 -9.61
N MET A 80 -14.96 -17.01 -9.15
CA MET A 80 -15.89 -18.07 -8.77
C MET A 80 -16.10 -18.15 -7.24
N GLY A 81 -15.53 -17.19 -6.47
CA GLY A 81 -15.57 -17.18 -5.00
C GLY A 81 -14.42 -17.96 -4.35
N GLU A 82 -14.19 -17.67 -3.09
CA GLU A 82 -13.01 -18.11 -2.31
C GLU A 82 -12.87 -19.63 -2.16
N GLU A 83 -13.96 -20.37 -2.25
CA GLU A 83 -13.96 -21.84 -2.13
C GLU A 83 -13.60 -22.55 -3.44
N ASN A 84 -13.45 -21.82 -4.54
CA ASN A 84 -13.18 -22.38 -5.85
C ASN A 84 -11.78 -21.98 -6.33
N ILE A 85 -11.21 -22.84 -7.16
CA ILE A 85 -9.90 -22.57 -7.78
C ILE A 85 -10.11 -22.27 -9.25
N VAL A 86 -9.64 -21.10 -9.68
CA VAL A 86 -9.62 -20.69 -11.08
C VAL A 86 -8.17 -20.58 -11.57
N VAL A 87 -7.86 -21.28 -12.64
CA VAL A 87 -6.57 -21.18 -13.33
C VAL A 87 -6.84 -20.76 -14.78
N ARG A 88 -6.12 -19.77 -15.26
CA ARG A 88 -6.28 -19.24 -16.61
C ARG A 88 -5.10 -19.63 -17.49
N ALA A 89 -5.40 -20.33 -18.59
CA ALA A 89 -4.45 -20.68 -19.64
C ALA A 89 -4.51 -19.60 -20.74
N PRO A 90 -3.48 -18.78 -20.93
CA PRO A 90 -3.51 -17.63 -21.83
C PRO A 90 -3.23 -18.03 -23.28
N ILE A 91 -4.07 -18.90 -23.85
CA ILE A 91 -3.87 -19.44 -25.20
C ILE A 91 -4.08 -18.36 -26.29
N ARG A 92 -4.83 -17.29 -26.00
CA ARG A 92 -4.97 -16.17 -26.92
C ARG A 92 -3.63 -15.44 -27.13
N GLU A 93 -3.03 -14.95 -26.06
CA GLU A 93 -1.82 -14.11 -26.13
C GLU A 93 -0.55 -14.93 -26.43
N TYR A 94 -0.49 -16.18 -25.96
CA TYR A 94 0.75 -16.94 -26.05
C TYR A 94 0.73 -18.01 -27.15
N VAL A 95 -0.42 -18.25 -27.78
CA VAL A 95 -0.54 -19.15 -28.91
C VAL A 95 -1.17 -18.44 -30.10
N ALA A 96 -2.48 -18.10 -30.04
CA ALA A 96 -3.22 -17.58 -31.19
C ALA A 96 -2.60 -16.30 -31.78
N TRP A 97 -2.11 -15.38 -30.97
CA TRP A 97 -1.56 -14.09 -31.42
C TRP A 97 -0.04 -14.08 -31.65
N THR A 98 0.66 -15.14 -31.27
CA THR A 98 2.13 -15.17 -31.35
C THR A 98 2.67 -16.24 -32.27
N GLN A 99 1.82 -17.18 -32.66
CA GLN A 99 2.18 -18.27 -33.55
C GLN A 99 1.61 -18.09 -34.96
N LYS A 100 2.08 -18.86 -35.92
CA LYS A 100 1.55 -18.92 -37.27
C LYS A 100 0.20 -19.64 -37.22
N THR A 101 -0.88 -18.98 -37.62
CA THR A 101 -2.24 -19.52 -37.47
C THR A 101 -2.61 -20.55 -38.54
N ARG A 102 -2.06 -20.38 -39.76
CA ARG A 102 -2.34 -21.25 -40.89
C ARG A 102 -1.07 -21.63 -41.62
N ASP A 103 -1.01 -22.84 -42.12
CA ASP A 103 0.08 -23.31 -42.98
C ASP A 103 -0.07 -22.78 -44.43
N GLU A 104 0.77 -23.25 -45.35
CA GLU A 104 0.73 -22.85 -46.76
C GLU A 104 -0.51 -23.40 -47.51
N SER A 105 -1.16 -24.44 -46.98
CA SER A 105 -2.40 -25.02 -47.54
C SER A 105 -3.67 -24.29 -47.04
N GLY A 106 -3.53 -23.44 -46.01
CA GLY A 106 -4.63 -22.76 -45.35
C GLY A 106 -5.27 -23.55 -44.21
N GLU A 107 -4.70 -24.69 -43.85
CA GLU A 107 -5.10 -25.47 -42.67
C GLU A 107 -4.46 -24.93 -41.40
N VAL A 108 -4.95 -25.35 -40.24
CA VAL A 108 -4.36 -24.98 -38.94
C VAL A 108 -2.93 -25.49 -38.91
N ASP A 109 -2.00 -24.58 -38.53
CA ASP A 109 -0.62 -24.92 -38.42
C ASP A 109 -0.39 -25.95 -37.29
N GLU A 110 0.29 -27.05 -37.60
CA GLU A 110 0.46 -28.18 -36.67
C GLU A 110 1.21 -27.78 -35.39
N ASP A 111 2.24 -26.93 -35.48
CA ASP A 111 3.02 -26.49 -34.32
C ASP A 111 2.17 -25.58 -33.41
N THR A 112 1.32 -24.75 -34.00
CA THR A 112 0.37 -23.89 -33.27
C THR A 112 -0.70 -24.72 -32.56
N GLN A 113 -1.26 -25.72 -33.23
CA GLN A 113 -2.19 -26.65 -32.63
C GLN A 113 -1.57 -27.40 -31.46
N LEU A 114 -0.39 -27.96 -31.64
CA LEU A 114 0.36 -28.66 -30.60
C LEU A 114 0.65 -27.76 -29.40
N ALA A 115 1.06 -26.51 -29.63
CA ALA A 115 1.27 -25.54 -28.55
C ALA A 115 -0.02 -25.32 -27.75
N GLY A 116 -1.17 -25.17 -28.40
CA GLY A 116 -2.48 -25.06 -27.73
C GLY A 116 -2.80 -26.28 -26.86
N GLU A 117 -2.56 -27.47 -27.37
CA GLU A 117 -2.76 -28.74 -26.66
C GLU A 117 -1.86 -28.86 -25.42
N GLU A 118 -0.57 -28.50 -25.55
CA GLU A 118 0.37 -28.46 -24.44
C GLU A 118 -0.09 -27.46 -23.35
N TYR A 119 -0.61 -26.28 -23.73
CA TYR A 119 -1.19 -25.35 -22.76
C TYR A 119 -2.37 -25.96 -22.02
N ILE A 120 -3.27 -26.69 -22.69
CA ILE A 120 -4.37 -27.40 -22.02
C ILE A 120 -3.84 -28.42 -21.03
N GLN A 121 -2.84 -29.22 -21.41
CA GLN A 121 -2.22 -30.23 -20.53
C GLN A 121 -1.54 -29.59 -19.32
N MET A 122 -0.66 -28.60 -19.57
CA MET A 122 0.09 -27.91 -18.51
C MET A 122 -0.81 -27.24 -17.47
N TYR A 123 -1.79 -26.48 -17.95
CA TYR A 123 -2.67 -25.76 -17.04
C TYR A 123 -3.68 -26.65 -16.34
N THR A 124 -4.08 -27.76 -16.96
CA THR A 124 -4.88 -28.80 -16.28
C THR A 124 -4.06 -29.48 -15.19
N ALA A 125 -2.79 -29.81 -15.46
CA ALA A 125 -1.89 -30.38 -14.46
C ALA A 125 -1.62 -29.39 -13.31
N LYS A 126 -1.43 -28.11 -13.64
CA LYS A 126 -1.33 -27.01 -12.65
C LYS A 126 -2.58 -26.97 -11.78
N LEU A 127 -3.76 -26.93 -12.37
CA LEU A 127 -5.04 -26.85 -11.64
C LEU A 127 -5.24 -28.04 -10.69
N LYS A 128 -4.91 -29.26 -11.13
CA LYS A 128 -5.00 -30.47 -10.29
C LYS A 128 -4.10 -30.42 -9.06
N LYS A 129 -2.95 -29.76 -9.17
CA LYS A 129 -1.96 -29.61 -8.07
C LYS A 129 -2.17 -28.35 -7.23
N HIS A 130 -3.00 -27.40 -7.70
CA HIS A 130 -3.22 -26.13 -7.01
C HIS A 130 -4.13 -26.36 -5.80
N GLY A 131 -3.73 -25.85 -4.62
CA GLY A 131 -4.57 -25.81 -3.43
C GLY A 131 -5.28 -24.47 -3.29
N ILE A 132 -6.36 -24.43 -2.54
CA ILE A 132 -6.96 -23.15 -2.13
C ILE A 132 -5.92 -22.43 -1.27
N PRO A 133 -5.53 -21.20 -1.64
CA PRO A 133 -4.59 -20.43 -0.82
C PRO A 133 -5.14 -20.29 0.60
N GLN A 134 -4.35 -20.67 1.58
CA GLN A 134 -4.70 -20.41 2.97
C GLN A 134 -4.05 -19.08 3.36
N PRO A 135 -4.78 -18.13 3.94
CA PRO A 135 -4.20 -16.91 4.44
C PRO A 135 -3.16 -17.26 5.51
N PHE A 136 -2.01 -16.63 5.42
CA PHE A 136 -1.05 -16.69 6.52
C PHE A 136 -1.55 -15.75 7.62
N GLU A 137 -2.16 -16.34 8.63
CA GLU A 137 -2.59 -15.63 9.83
C GLU A 137 -1.44 -15.59 10.83
N GLN A 138 -0.97 -14.40 11.13
CA GLN A 138 -0.01 -14.16 12.19
C GLN A 138 -0.64 -13.23 13.22
N ASP A 139 -0.46 -13.54 14.50
CA ASP A 139 -0.83 -12.62 15.56
C ASP A 139 -0.09 -11.30 15.39
N THR A 140 -0.82 -10.26 15.04
CA THR A 140 -0.26 -8.93 14.82
C THR A 140 -0.49 -8.05 16.03
N SER A 141 0.54 -7.29 16.40
CA SER A 141 0.40 -6.26 17.42
C SER A 141 -0.47 -5.12 16.89
N LYS A 142 -1.52 -4.76 17.63
CA LYS A 142 -2.35 -3.58 17.35
C LYS A 142 -1.76 -2.29 17.93
N LYS A 143 -0.60 -2.35 18.56
CA LYS A 143 0.10 -1.18 19.09
C LYS A 143 0.85 -0.47 17.97
N LEU A 144 0.82 0.84 17.95
CA LEU A 144 1.53 1.68 17.00
C LEU A 144 2.70 2.41 17.67
N LEU A 145 3.78 2.60 16.93
CA LEU A 145 4.86 3.48 17.31
C LEU A 145 4.83 4.74 16.43
N VAL A 146 4.79 5.90 17.04
CA VAL A 146 4.96 7.19 16.35
C VAL A 146 6.27 7.81 16.78
N ILE A 147 7.14 8.14 15.82
CA ILE A 147 8.47 8.74 16.08
C ILE A 147 8.45 10.21 15.68
N GLY A 148 8.51 11.07 16.67
CA GLY A 148 8.47 12.52 16.57
C GLY A 148 7.19 13.10 17.18
N GLY A 149 7.36 13.95 18.20
CA GLY A 149 6.29 14.62 18.94
C GLY A 149 5.92 16.01 18.41
N GLY A 150 6.18 16.28 17.11
CA GLY A 150 5.71 17.47 16.42
C GLY A 150 4.25 17.36 16.00
N VAL A 151 3.69 18.40 15.36
CA VAL A 151 2.27 18.43 14.96
C VAL A 151 1.84 17.21 14.17
N SER A 152 2.65 16.75 13.21
CA SER A 152 2.33 15.56 12.40
C SER A 152 2.27 14.28 13.24
N GLY A 153 3.23 14.08 14.14
CA GLY A 153 3.24 12.90 15.01
C GLY A 153 2.14 12.92 16.04
N MET A 154 1.86 14.07 16.63
CA MET A 154 0.74 14.26 17.56
C MET A 154 -0.61 13.99 16.89
N THR A 155 -0.82 14.53 15.69
CA THR A 155 -2.05 14.25 14.92
C THR A 155 -2.18 12.76 14.59
N ALA A 156 -1.10 12.13 14.12
CA ALA A 156 -1.11 10.70 13.82
C ALA A 156 -1.40 9.85 15.06
N ALA A 157 -0.84 10.22 16.22
CA ALA A 157 -1.10 9.53 17.48
C ALA A 157 -2.56 9.68 17.93
N THR A 158 -3.12 10.88 17.81
CA THR A 158 -4.52 11.17 18.15
C THR A 158 -5.48 10.40 17.25
N GLU A 159 -5.27 10.43 15.93
CA GLU A 159 -6.12 9.70 14.98
C GLU A 159 -6.06 8.18 15.19
N ALA A 160 -4.87 7.65 15.47
CA ALA A 160 -4.72 6.24 15.80
C ALA A 160 -5.45 5.86 17.10
N ALA A 161 -5.34 6.70 18.13
CA ALA A 161 -6.06 6.49 19.39
C ALA A 161 -7.58 6.58 19.21
N ASN A 162 -8.08 7.54 18.41
CA ASN A 162 -9.50 7.66 18.06
C ASN A 162 -10.01 6.41 17.31
N ALA A 163 -9.13 5.75 16.53
CA ALA A 163 -9.44 4.47 15.88
C ALA A 163 -9.29 3.25 16.82
N GLY A 164 -8.99 3.44 18.11
CA GLY A 164 -8.91 2.41 19.13
C GLY A 164 -7.56 1.69 19.25
N TYR A 165 -6.49 2.24 18.64
CA TYR A 165 -5.15 1.67 18.74
C TYR A 165 -4.37 2.27 19.91
N SER A 166 -3.58 1.43 20.62
CA SER A 166 -2.60 1.92 21.58
C SER A 166 -1.39 2.50 20.85
N VAL A 167 -0.89 3.63 21.31
CA VAL A 167 0.22 4.37 20.67
C VAL A 167 1.34 4.62 21.65
N ASP A 168 2.58 4.28 21.28
CA ASP A 168 3.79 4.83 21.90
C ASP A 168 4.28 6.00 21.05
N LEU A 169 4.20 7.23 21.59
CA LEU A 169 4.69 8.46 20.96
C LEU A 169 6.07 8.80 21.51
N VAL A 170 7.10 8.78 20.67
CA VAL A 170 8.49 9.00 21.05
C VAL A 170 8.97 10.36 20.58
N GLU A 171 9.45 11.18 21.51
CA GLU A 171 10.02 12.50 21.24
C GLU A 171 11.40 12.63 21.88
N LYS A 172 12.38 13.10 21.09
CA LYS A 172 13.77 13.27 21.57
C LYS A 172 13.95 14.47 22.49
N LYS A 173 13.14 15.53 22.31
CA LYS A 173 13.12 16.68 23.22
C LYS A 173 12.40 16.33 24.52
N GLY A 174 12.56 17.16 25.53
CA GLY A 174 11.89 17.01 26.83
C GLY A 174 10.40 17.38 26.80
N HIS A 175 9.88 17.81 25.67
CA HIS A 175 8.50 18.29 25.48
C HIS A 175 7.99 17.96 24.09
N LEU A 176 6.67 17.85 23.95
CA LEU A 176 5.96 17.73 22.68
C LEU A 176 5.80 19.10 22.01
N GLY A 177 5.25 19.12 20.79
CA GLY A 177 4.89 20.31 20.02
C GLY A 177 5.82 20.58 18.84
N GLY A 178 7.06 20.06 18.89
CA GLY A 178 8.01 20.17 17.78
C GLY A 178 8.34 21.62 17.43
N PHE A 179 8.47 21.90 16.13
CA PHE A 179 8.79 23.24 15.61
C PHE A 179 7.63 24.23 15.78
N CYS A 180 6.38 23.75 15.61
CA CYS A 180 5.22 24.64 15.72
C CYS A 180 5.03 25.22 17.13
N LEU A 181 5.58 24.58 18.16
CA LEU A 181 5.55 25.17 19.51
C LEU A 181 6.31 26.49 19.60
N ASP A 182 7.33 26.66 18.76
CA ASP A 182 8.21 27.84 18.74
C ASP A 182 7.59 29.00 17.93
N GLU A 183 6.58 28.76 17.10
CA GLU A 183 5.91 29.77 16.28
C GLU A 183 5.01 30.67 17.13
N HIS A 184 5.02 31.97 16.84
CA HIS A 184 4.19 32.98 17.51
C HIS A 184 2.71 32.83 17.14
N LYS A 185 2.43 32.80 15.83
CA LYS A 185 1.07 32.61 15.26
C LYS A 185 1.17 31.67 14.07
N LEU A 186 0.07 31.02 13.76
CA LEU A 186 -0.03 30.13 12.61
C LEU A 186 -0.62 30.84 11.41
N ILE A 187 -0.17 30.44 10.22
CA ILE A 187 -0.80 30.87 8.97
C ILE A 187 -2.16 30.20 8.86
N PRO A 188 -3.25 30.95 8.55
CA PRO A 188 -4.56 30.38 8.43
C PRO A 188 -4.61 29.26 7.37
N SER A 189 -5.27 28.16 7.69
CA SER A 189 -5.42 27.03 6.78
C SER A 189 -6.52 27.24 5.72
N ARG A 190 -7.34 28.30 5.87
CA ARG A 190 -8.48 28.60 4.99
C ARG A 190 -8.43 30.01 4.43
N ALA A 191 -8.93 30.18 3.21
CA ALA A 191 -9.11 31.48 2.61
C ALA A 191 -10.03 32.38 3.49
N PRO A 192 -9.78 33.70 3.58
CA PRO A 192 -8.87 34.53 2.79
C PRO A 192 -7.40 34.59 3.27
N PHE A 193 -6.99 33.82 4.26
CA PHE A 193 -5.63 33.76 4.80
C PHE A 193 -5.10 35.11 5.36
N SER A 194 -5.99 36.00 5.74
CA SER A 194 -5.64 37.40 6.09
C SER A 194 -5.28 37.62 7.54
N GLU A 195 -5.86 36.82 8.44
CA GLU A 195 -5.64 36.99 9.88
C GLU A 195 -4.93 35.78 10.47
N PRO A 196 -3.72 35.96 11.04
CA PRO A 196 -2.98 34.87 11.67
C PRO A 196 -3.75 34.24 12.83
N GLU A 197 -3.75 32.90 12.85
CA GLU A 197 -4.46 32.12 13.87
C GLU A 197 -3.61 31.95 15.14
N ILE A 198 -4.28 31.83 16.29
CA ILE A 198 -3.62 31.51 17.55
C ILE A 198 -3.00 30.12 17.45
N ASN A 199 -1.80 29.98 17.98
CA ASN A 199 -1.12 28.69 18.02
C ASN A 199 -1.86 27.70 18.94
N TYR A 200 -2.49 26.70 18.34
CA TYR A 200 -3.28 25.68 19.03
C TYR A 200 -2.48 24.46 19.49
N VAL A 201 -1.18 24.43 19.24
CA VAL A 201 -0.33 23.25 19.50
C VAL A 201 -0.35 22.87 20.98
N SER A 202 -0.37 23.83 21.89
CA SER A 202 -0.46 23.56 23.33
C SER A 202 -1.73 22.80 23.72
N ALA A 203 -2.86 23.08 23.05
CA ALA A 203 -4.12 22.35 23.29
C ALA A 203 -4.02 20.89 22.82
N ILE A 204 -3.36 20.64 21.68
CA ILE A 204 -3.11 19.28 21.20
C ILE A 204 -2.20 18.53 22.18
N VAL A 205 -1.15 19.17 22.68
CA VAL A 205 -0.24 18.57 23.68
C VAL A 205 -1.03 18.11 24.90
N SER A 206 -1.86 18.98 25.47
CA SER A 206 -2.70 18.64 26.63
C SER A 206 -3.65 17.47 26.35
N ALA A 207 -4.29 17.48 25.18
CA ALA A 207 -5.21 16.39 24.77
C ALA A 207 -4.49 15.04 24.62
N ILE A 208 -3.21 15.05 24.19
CA ILE A 208 -2.40 13.82 24.09
C ILE A 208 -1.99 13.32 25.47
N GLU A 209 -1.60 14.22 26.36
CA GLU A 209 -1.17 13.85 27.72
C GLU A 209 -2.33 13.28 28.56
N GLU A 210 -3.56 13.67 28.25
CA GLU A 210 -4.77 13.17 28.90
C GLU A 210 -5.32 11.86 28.26
N ASN A 211 -4.78 11.43 27.11
CA ASN A 211 -5.31 10.29 26.37
C ASN A 211 -4.68 8.96 26.86
N GLU A 212 -5.49 8.11 27.50
CA GLU A 212 -5.06 6.82 28.06
C GLU A 212 -4.50 5.83 27.03
N LEU A 213 -4.83 5.98 25.74
CA LEU A 213 -4.32 5.12 24.66
C LEU A 213 -2.94 5.59 24.16
N ILE A 214 -2.49 6.79 24.53
CA ILE A 214 -1.23 7.35 24.06
C ILE A 214 -0.22 7.40 25.20
N LYS A 215 0.82 6.56 25.10
CA LYS A 215 1.96 6.61 26.02
C LYS A 215 3.06 7.51 25.43
N VAL A 216 3.32 8.63 26.08
CA VAL A 216 4.33 9.61 25.66
C VAL A 216 5.70 9.28 26.26
N HIS A 217 6.73 9.24 25.42
CA HIS A 217 8.12 9.05 25.80
C HIS A 217 8.95 10.28 25.37
N THR A 218 9.04 11.27 26.24
CA THR A 218 9.92 12.43 26.02
C THR A 218 11.36 12.12 26.39
N SER A 219 12.30 12.97 25.95
CA SER A 219 13.76 12.77 26.14
C SER A 219 14.21 11.36 25.71
N SER A 220 13.61 10.84 24.66
CA SER A 220 13.74 9.45 24.23
C SER A 220 14.02 9.35 22.73
N PHE A 221 14.75 8.33 22.32
CA PHE A 221 15.00 8.05 20.92
C PHE A 221 15.01 6.54 20.63
N VAL A 222 14.61 6.19 19.42
CA VAL A 222 14.61 4.80 18.98
C VAL A 222 16.02 4.41 18.54
N ASN A 223 16.59 3.41 19.21
CA ASN A 223 17.91 2.88 18.88
C ASN A 223 17.88 1.92 17.69
N SER A 224 16.90 1.05 17.66
CA SER A 224 16.75 0.08 16.58
C SER A 224 15.32 -0.43 16.49
N ILE A 225 14.95 -0.76 15.26
CA ILE A 225 13.71 -1.46 14.91
C ILE A 225 14.12 -2.68 14.11
N SER A 226 13.56 -3.85 14.45
CA SER A 226 13.77 -5.12 13.75
C SER A 226 12.45 -5.87 13.64
N GLY A 227 12.39 -6.90 12.79
CA GLY A 227 11.17 -7.66 12.55
C GLY A 227 10.49 -7.22 11.25
N GLN A 228 9.18 -7.40 11.18
CA GLN A 228 8.37 -7.17 9.98
C GLN A 228 7.06 -6.47 10.36
N PRO A 229 6.30 -5.92 9.39
CA PRO A 229 4.97 -5.38 9.63
C PRO A 229 4.10 -6.36 10.41
N GLY A 230 3.44 -5.85 11.45
CA GLY A 230 2.68 -6.65 12.41
C GLY A 230 3.47 -7.08 13.65
N GLU A 231 4.81 -7.18 13.57
CA GLU A 231 5.68 -7.68 14.67
C GLU A 231 7.02 -6.95 14.78
N PHE A 232 7.03 -5.65 14.68
CA PHE A 232 8.26 -4.90 14.94
C PHE A 232 8.69 -5.00 16.39
N GLN A 233 9.99 -5.24 16.61
CA GLN A 233 10.64 -5.14 17.91
C GLN A 233 11.41 -3.85 17.99
N VAL A 234 11.04 -3.01 18.93
CA VAL A 234 11.59 -1.67 19.12
C VAL A 234 12.51 -1.65 20.34
N LYS A 235 13.68 -1.04 20.20
CA LYS A 235 14.55 -0.68 21.33
C LYS A 235 14.56 0.83 21.47
N LEU A 236 13.97 1.30 22.54
CA LEU A 236 13.91 2.71 22.92
C LEU A 236 14.99 3.01 23.95
N ASN A 237 15.71 4.13 23.80
CA ASN A 237 16.56 4.67 24.84
C ASN A 237 15.87 5.88 25.46
N GLN A 238 15.68 5.82 26.76
CA GLN A 238 15.16 6.91 27.58
C GLN A 238 16.15 7.24 28.67
N GLN A 239 16.85 8.38 28.55
CA GLN A 239 17.82 8.85 29.53
C GLN A 239 18.86 7.78 29.94
N GLY A 240 19.38 7.03 28.97
CA GLY A 240 20.37 5.97 29.18
C GLY A 240 19.78 4.60 29.57
N LYS A 241 18.49 4.49 29.83
CA LYS A 241 17.81 3.22 30.05
C LYS A 241 17.23 2.69 28.73
N THR A 242 17.39 1.41 28.47
CA THR A 242 16.84 0.75 27.28
C THR A 242 15.55 0.04 27.63
N GLU A 243 14.44 0.46 27.02
CA GLU A 243 13.15 -0.23 27.02
C GLU A 243 12.99 -1.02 25.72
N LYS A 244 12.35 -2.20 25.76
CA LYS A 244 12.03 -3.00 24.61
C LYS A 244 10.53 -3.28 24.58
N PHE A 245 9.91 -3.08 23.43
CA PHE A 245 8.49 -3.41 23.24
C PHE A 245 8.22 -3.82 21.79
N LYS A 246 7.03 -4.40 21.56
CA LYS A 246 6.55 -4.76 20.22
C LYS A 246 5.52 -3.75 19.73
N CYS A 247 5.51 -3.50 18.42
CA CYS A 247 4.45 -2.74 17.75
C CYS A 247 4.14 -3.35 16.38
N GLY A 248 2.92 -3.12 15.89
CA GLY A 248 2.48 -3.63 14.59
C GLY A 248 2.88 -2.74 13.42
N ALA A 249 2.93 -1.43 13.64
CA ALA A 249 3.33 -0.47 12.63
C ALA A 249 4.13 0.69 13.24
N VAL A 250 4.87 1.39 12.37
CA VAL A 250 5.71 2.53 12.74
C VAL A 250 5.37 3.70 11.85
N ILE A 251 5.08 4.85 12.46
CA ILE A 251 4.85 6.11 11.78
C ILE A 251 6.05 7.03 12.02
N MET A 252 6.71 7.42 10.93
CA MET A 252 7.85 8.33 10.96
C MET A 252 7.38 9.77 10.81
N ALA A 253 7.48 10.57 11.87
CA ALA A 253 7.10 11.98 11.92
C ALA A 253 8.21 12.86 12.46
N THR A 254 9.44 12.62 12.05
CA THR A 254 10.67 13.21 12.61
C THR A 254 10.86 14.67 12.28
N GLY A 255 10.04 15.23 11.38
CA GLY A 255 10.07 16.64 11.02
C GLY A 255 11.36 17.08 10.33
N SER A 256 11.64 18.37 10.43
CA SER A 256 12.84 19.02 9.89
C SER A 256 13.61 19.78 10.96
N GLN A 257 14.80 20.19 10.63
CA GLN A 257 15.59 21.10 11.44
C GLN A 257 15.82 22.40 10.64
N PRO A 258 15.82 23.58 11.31
CA PRO A 258 16.24 24.80 10.66
C PRO A 258 17.62 24.65 10.04
N TYR A 259 17.86 25.36 8.96
CA TYR A 259 19.16 25.36 8.32
C TYR A 259 20.23 25.92 9.28
N ASP A 260 21.40 25.32 9.26
CA ASP A 260 22.55 25.79 10.06
C ASP A 260 23.05 27.15 9.53
N THR A 261 22.64 28.20 10.22
CA THR A 261 22.94 29.59 9.84
C THR A 261 24.43 29.94 9.91
N ALA A 262 25.24 29.18 10.64
CA ALA A 262 26.71 29.36 10.67
C ALA A 262 27.33 29.21 9.25
N LYS A 263 26.69 28.46 8.35
CA LYS A 263 27.10 28.32 6.97
C LYS A 263 26.75 29.51 6.07
N LEU A 264 26.01 30.50 6.58
CA LEU A 264 25.55 31.68 5.87
C LEU A 264 26.39 32.93 6.18
N SER A 265 27.61 32.77 6.68
CA SER A 265 28.51 33.89 7.02
C SER A 265 28.73 34.82 5.84
N HIS A 266 28.78 34.30 4.61
CA HIS A 266 28.93 35.06 3.38
C HIS A 266 27.69 35.93 3.02
N LEU A 267 26.54 35.65 3.62
CA LEU A 267 25.32 36.44 3.50
C LEU A 267 25.11 37.43 4.64
N GLY A 268 26.10 37.53 5.53
CA GLY A 268 26.10 38.55 6.60
C GLY A 268 25.33 38.14 7.87
N ILE A 269 25.01 36.85 8.08
CA ILE A 269 24.31 36.38 9.29
C ILE A 269 25.02 36.79 10.59
N ASN A 270 26.34 37.07 10.54
CA ASN A 270 27.14 37.45 11.66
C ASN A 270 27.07 38.96 11.99
N TYR A 271 26.41 39.77 11.18
CA TYR A 271 26.23 41.19 11.47
C TYR A 271 25.21 41.39 12.58
N ASP A 272 25.43 42.46 13.36
CA ASP A 272 24.49 42.88 14.38
C ASP A 272 23.12 43.16 13.79
N ASN A 273 22.07 42.69 14.48
CA ASN A 273 20.66 42.82 14.06
C ASN A 273 20.29 42.03 12.81
N VAL A 274 21.10 41.09 12.33
CA VAL A 274 20.73 40.07 11.35
C VAL A 274 20.40 38.80 12.14
N VAL A 275 19.18 38.32 12.00
CA VAL A 275 18.65 37.17 12.73
C VAL A 275 18.00 36.19 11.76
N SER A 276 17.98 34.93 12.11
CA SER A 276 17.21 33.91 11.35
C SER A 276 15.73 34.08 11.58
N SER A 277 14.90 33.50 10.71
CA SER A 277 13.45 33.47 10.89
C SER A 277 13.04 32.80 12.21
N ALA A 278 13.76 31.76 12.64
CA ALA A 278 13.49 31.09 13.90
C ALA A 278 13.76 31.99 15.12
N GLU A 279 14.85 32.77 15.08
CA GLU A 279 15.16 33.77 16.13
C GLU A 279 14.13 34.90 16.10
N PHE A 280 13.69 35.34 14.93
CA PHE A 280 12.67 36.37 14.82
C PHE A 280 11.32 35.88 15.38
N GLU A 281 10.91 34.64 15.15
CA GLU A 281 9.72 34.07 15.77
C GLU A 281 9.77 34.08 17.31
N GLN A 282 10.92 33.77 17.87
CA GLN A 282 11.09 33.87 19.33
C GLN A 282 10.96 35.31 19.87
N MET A 283 11.48 36.30 19.12
CA MET A 283 11.30 37.70 19.45
C MET A 283 9.84 38.11 19.34
N ALA A 284 9.15 37.71 18.28
CA ALA A 284 7.73 37.98 18.07
C ALA A 284 6.84 37.35 19.17
N LYS A 285 7.14 36.11 19.57
CA LYS A 285 6.45 35.41 20.65
C LYS A 285 6.61 36.08 22.01
N SER A 286 7.79 36.67 22.28
CA SER A 286 8.02 37.45 23.48
C SER A 286 7.44 38.86 23.43
N GLU A 287 6.79 39.25 22.31
CA GLU A 287 6.30 40.61 22.01
C GLU A 287 7.41 41.71 22.14
N ASN A 288 8.67 41.30 21.92
CA ASN A 288 9.81 42.13 22.24
C ASN A 288 10.85 42.06 21.10
N ILE A 289 10.55 42.75 20.00
CA ILE A 289 11.47 42.79 18.84
C ILE A 289 12.51 43.87 19.07
N LEU A 290 13.61 43.48 19.68
CA LEU A 290 14.71 44.39 20.07
C LEU A 290 15.91 44.23 19.14
N ARG A 291 16.58 45.33 18.91
CA ARG A 291 17.93 45.37 18.34
C ARG A 291 18.97 44.89 19.40
N LYS A 292 20.14 44.57 18.93
CA LYS A 292 21.26 44.13 19.81
C LYS A 292 21.64 45.18 20.91
N ASP A 293 21.38 46.46 20.63
CA ASP A 293 21.60 47.55 21.60
C ASP A 293 20.45 47.72 22.62
N GLY A 294 19.47 46.80 22.63
CA GLY A 294 18.33 46.82 23.54
C GLY A 294 17.20 47.76 23.15
N LYS A 295 17.31 48.49 22.06
CA LYS A 295 16.25 49.39 21.58
C LYS A 295 15.25 48.68 20.67
N PRO A 296 14.00 49.11 20.64
CA PRO A 296 12.99 48.55 19.72
C PRO A 296 13.45 48.69 18.26
N ALA A 297 13.20 47.65 17.48
CA ALA A 297 13.38 47.70 16.03
C ALA A 297 12.22 48.47 15.40
N LEU A 298 12.54 49.59 14.74
CA LEU A 298 11.56 50.44 14.08
C LEU A 298 11.18 49.93 12.65
N ASN A 299 12.13 49.29 12.02
CA ASN A 299 11.97 48.72 10.67
C ASN A 299 12.57 47.32 10.63
N VAL A 300 11.88 46.41 10.01
CA VAL A 300 12.30 45.02 9.80
C VAL A 300 12.27 44.70 8.31
N GLY A 301 13.38 44.17 7.79
CA GLY A 301 13.47 43.71 6.41
C GLY A 301 13.57 42.18 6.37
N PHE A 302 12.79 41.54 5.54
CA PHE A 302 12.85 40.11 5.28
C PHE A 302 13.57 39.84 3.96
N ILE A 303 14.54 38.95 3.99
CA ILE A 303 15.29 38.49 2.82
C ILE A 303 14.98 37.01 2.65
N GLN A 304 14.46 36.68 1.47
CA GLN A 304 14.04 35.30 1.12
C GLN A 304 15.01 34.71 0.10
#